data_4050a1a2d60a82c42a76927fe59d95df
#
_entry.id   4050a1a2d60a82c42a76927fe59d95df
#
_cell.length_a   1.000
_cell.length_b   1.000
_cell.length_c   1.000
_cell.angle_alpha   90.00
_cell.angle_beta   90.00
_cell.angle_gamma   90.00
#
_symmetry.space_group_name_H-M   'P 1'
#
loop_
_entity.id
_entity.type
_entity.pdbx_description
1 polymer ?
#
loop_
_entity_poly.entity_id
_entity_poly.type
_entity_poly.pdbx_seq_one_letter_code
_entity_poly.pdbx_strand_id
1 'polypeptide(L)'
;MNKKWTIVEPITEDEKKIFPELDPVILQLLHNREVRTQEDVDVFLGPDWHRDIHDPFLFTQMNEAVARVFAAFENEEVITVHGDYDADGVCGSTVLVSTLRDIARKFDFDEKKINTYIPHREKEGYGISVTTIEHLHDHEKTNLVIAVDCGISNKDAI
;
A
#
# COMPACT_ATOMS: atom_id res chain seq x y z
N MET A 1 0.95 -25.63 -15.49
CA MET A 1 0.18 -26.02 -14.29
C MET A 1 -1.30 -26.00 -14.60
N ASN A 2 -2.03 -27.10 -14.36
CA ASN A 2 -3.49 -27.11 -14.50
C ASN A 2 -4.10 -26.34 -13.30
N LYS A 3 -4.75 -25.21 -13.58
CA LYS A 3 -5.46 -24.46 -12.55
C LYS A 3 -6.75 -25.22 -12.17
N LYS A 4 -6.97 -25.44 -10.88
CA LYS A 4 -8.21 -26.01 -10.35
C LYS A 4 -9.12 -24.88 -9.92
N TRP A 5 -10.33 -24.84 -10.46
CA TRP A 5 -11.37 -23.91 -10.01
C TRP A 5 -12.00 -24.43 -8.72
N THR A 6 -12.12 -23.59 -7.73
CA THR A 6 -12.88 -23.86 -6.51
C THR A 6 -14.00 -22.84 -6.43
N ILE A 7 -15.24 -23.32 -6.43
CA ILE A 7 -16.44 -22.48 -6.28
C ILE A 7 -16.81 -22.54 -4.80
N VAL A 8 -17.01 -21.40 -4.19
CA VAL A 8 -17.49 -21.29 -2.81
C VAL A 8 -18.95 -21.72 -2.76
N GLU A 9 -19.36 -22.39 -1.68
CA GLU A 9 -20.73 -22.83 -1.52
C GLU A 9 -21.71 -21.65 -1.51
N PRO A 10 -22.89 -21.79 -2.16
CA PRO A 10 -23.92 -20.75 -2.16
C PRO A 10 -24.41 -20.47 -0.73
N ILE A 11 -24.75 -19.20 -0.47
CA ILE A 11 -25.47 -18.83 0.74
C ILE A 11 -26.83 -19.50 0.81
N THR A 12 -27.24 -19.89 2.00
CA THR A 12 -28.53 -20.53 2.27
C THR A 12 -29.69 -19.53 2.17
N GLU A 13 -30.92 -20.05 2.02
CA GLU A 13 -32.13 -19.22 2.04
C GLU A 13 -32.33 -18.48 3.39
N ASP A 14 -31.84 -19.05 4.49
CA ASP A 14 -31.93 -18.41 5.80
C ASP A 14 -30.92 -17.25 5.92
N GLU A 15 -29.72 -17.38 5.38
CA GLU A 15 -28.75 -16.30 5.29
C GLU A 15 -29.25 -15.14 4.43
N LYS A 16 -29.95 -15.42 3.33
CA LYS A 16 -30.60 -14.38 2.50
C LYS A 16 -31.66 -13.58 3.24
N LYS A 17 -32.33 -14.19 4.22
CA LYS A 17 -33.37 -13.51 5.01
C LYS A 17 -32.79 -12.56 6.07
N ILE A 18 -31.51 -12.68 6.41
CA ILE A 18 -30.87 -11.79 7.40
C ILE A 18 -30.80 -10.36 6.87
N PHE A 19 -30.53 -10.20 5.56
CA PHE A 19 -30.40 -8.91 4.89
C PHE A 19 -31.29 -8.87 3.64
N PRO A 20 -32.62 -8.82 3.81
CA PRO A 20 -33.57 -8.94 2.70
C PRO A 20 -33.51 -7.77 1.72
N GLU A 21 -32.90 -6.65 2.10
CA GLU A 21 -32.70 -5.46 1.29
C GLU A 21 -31.49 -5.57 0.33
N LEU A 22 -30.58 -6.53 0.56
CA LEU A 22 -29.40 -6.69 -0.27
C LEU A 22 -29.62 -7.69 -1.39
N ASP A 23 -29.06 -7.38 -2.57
CA ASP A 23 -29.06 -8.31 -3.70
C ASP A 23 -28.35 -9.63 -3.33
N PRO A 24 -28.88 -10.80 -3.71
CA PRO A 24 -28.29 -12.10 -3.40
C PRO A 24 -26.82 -12.27 -3.85
N VAL A 25 -26.42 -11.61 -4.94
CA VAL A 25 -25.02 -11.64 -5.42
C VAL A 25 -24.14 -10.85 -4.47
N ILE A 26 -24.59 -9.69 -4.01
CA ILE A 26 -23.87 -8.89 -3.00
C ILE A 26 -23.72 -9.68 -1.71
N LEU A 27 -24.80 -10.28 -1.24
CA LEU A 27 -24.77 -11.16 -0.03
C LEU A 27 -23.76 -12.30 -0.16
N GLN A 28 -23.73 -12.97 -1.33
CA GLN A 28 -22.75 -14.02 -1.58
C GLN A 28 -21.31 -13.49 -1.53
N LEU A 29 -21.07 -12.31 -2.09
CA LEU A 29 -19.73 -11.69 -2.07
C LEU A 29 -19.30 -11.25 -0.67
N LEU A 30 -20.23 -10.75 0.14
CA LEU A 30 -20.00 -10.40 1.53
C LEU A 30 -19.71 -11.67 2.36
N HIS A 31 -20.54 -12.71 2.19
CA HIS A 31 -20.35 -14.01 2.86
C HIS A 31 -18.97 -14.61 2.54
N ASN A 32 -18.52 -14.56 1.30
CA ASN A 32 -17.20 -15.05 0.88
C ASN A 32 -16.04 -14.30 1.53
N ARG A 33 -16.30 -13.11 2.10
CA ARG A 33 -15.35 -12.25 2.83
C ARG A 33 -15.53 -12.31 4.35
N GLU A 34 -16.37 -13.25 4.82
CA GLU A 34 -16.70 -13.41 6.24
C GLU A 34 -17.42 -12.20 6.87
N VAL A 35 -17.99 -11.32 6.04
CA VAL A 35 -18.85 -10.19 6.45
C VAL A 35 -20.24 -10.75 6.68
N ARG A 36 -20.65 -10.88 7.96
CA ARG A 36 -21.85 -11.64 8.34
C ARG A 36 -22.77 -10.91 9.31
N THR A 37 -22.30 -9.91 9.99
CA THR A 37 -23.11 -9.10 10.94
C THR A 37 -23.55 -7.80 10.29
N GLN A 38 -24.58 -7.16 10.84
CA GLN A 38 -25.01 -5.84 10.36
C GLN A 38 -23.88 -4.82 10.50
N GLU A 39 -23.15 -4.85 11.59
CA GLU A 39 -22.00 -3.98 11.83
C GLU A 39 -20.92 -4.15 10.76
N ASP A 40 -20.55 -5.40 10.44
CA ASP A 40 -19.56 -5.68 9.37
C ASP A 40 -20.05 -5.19 8.01
N VAL A 41 -21.37 -5.39 7.71
CA VAL A 41 -21.98 -4.92 6.47
C VAL A 41 -21.95 -3.39 6.37
N ASP A 42 -22.29 -2.71 7.46
CA ASP A 42 -22.29 -1.23 7.52
C ASP A 42 -20.88 -0.67 7.33
N VAL A 43 -19.87 -1.28 7.94
CA VAL A 43 -18.46 -0.91 7.76
C VAL A 43 -18.00 -1.16 6.32
N PHE A 44 -18.35 -2.33 5.77
CA PHE A 44 -17.86 -2.76 4.45
C PHE A 44 -18.50 -1.96 3.30
N LEU A 45 -19.81 -1.70 3.37
CA LEU A 45 -20.56 -1.00 2.33
C LEU A 45 -20.64 0.51 2.50
N GLY A 46 -20.49 1.00 3.73
CA GLY A 46 -20.56 2.42 4.07
C GLY A 46 -19.37 2.85 4.94
N PRO A 47 -18.13 2.81 4.40
CA PRO A 47 -16.96 3.19 5.18
C PRO A 47 -17.05 4.66 5.62
N ASP A 48 -16.68 4.92 6.88
CA ASP A 48 -16.67 6.24 7.49
C ASP A 48 -15.25 6.62 7.94
N TRP A 49 -14.79 7.82 7.55
CA TRP A 49 -13.45 8.27 7.85
C TRP A 49 -13.14 8.30 9.35
N HIS A 50 -14.08 8.70 10.18
CA HIS A 50 -13.86 8.84 11.63
C HIS A 50 -13.95 7.51 12.38
N ARG A 51 -14.77 6.59 11.87
CA ARG A 51 -14.99 5.28 12.48
C ARG A 51 -13.95 4.25 12.05
N ASP A 52 -13.57 4.24 10.76
CA ASP A 52 -12.93 3.10 10.13
C ASP A 52 -11.44 3.34 9.80
N ILE A 53 -10.90 4.53 10.07
CA ILE A 53 -9.46 4.77 9.97
C ILE A 53 -8.78 4.20 11.22
N HIS A 54 -7.90 3.25 10.99
CA HIS A 54 -7.10 2.63 12.03
C HIS A 54 -5.85 3.44 12.37
N ASP A 55 -5.40 3.33 13.62
CA ASP A 55 -4.12 3.89 14.04
C ASP A 55 -2.99 3.21 13.25
N PRO A 56 -2.14 3.96 12.50
CA PRO A 56 -1.03 3.39 11.76
C PRO A 56 -0.03 2.64 12.64
N PHE A 57 0.06 2.96 13.94
CA PHE A 57 0.93 2.26 14.89
C PHE A 57 0.43 0.88 15.33
N LEU A 58 -0.71 0.41 14.81
CA LEU A 58 -1.09 -1.00 14.85
C LEU A 58 -0.16 -1.89 14.00
N PHE A 59 0.55 -1.33 13.02
CA PHE A 59 1.65 -2.04 12.36
C PHE A 59 2.83 -2.18 13.31
N THR A 60 3.23 -3.43 13.57
CA THR A 60 4.27 -3.75 14.56
C THR A 60 5.63 -3.10 14.30
N GLN A 61 5.95 -2.80 13.05
CA GLN A 61 7.22 -2.21 12.62
C GLN A 61 7.11 -0.70 12.28
N MET A 62 6.01 -0.04 12.61
CA MET A 62 5.84 1.37 12.27
C MET A 62 6.85 2.27 12.97
N ASN A 63 7.17 1.99 14.24
CA ASN A 63 8.17 2.76 14.97
C ASN A 63 9.56 2.66 14.33
N GLU A 64 9.96 1.45 13.91
CA GLU A 64 11.23 1.22 13.22
C GLU A 64 11.27 1.92 11.86
N ALA A 65 10.17 1.87 11.10
CA ALA A 65 10.07 2.55 9.82
C ALA A 65 10.21 4.07 9.97
N VAL A 66 9.51 4.66 10.93
CA VAL A 66 9.60 6.09 11.26
C VAL A 66 11.03 6.45 11.70
N ALA A 67 11.61 5.67 12.61
CA ALA A 67 12.97 5.89 13.08
C ALA A 67 14.00 5.81 11.93
N ARG A 68 13.81 4.89 10.97
CA ARG A 68 14.69 4.76 9.80
C ARG A 68 14.61 5.99 8.87
N VAL A 69 13.43 6.58 8.70
CA VAL A 69 13.28 7.82 7.93
C VAL A 69 14.00 8.98 8.60
N PHE A 70 13.84 9.14 9.92
CA PHE A 70 14.55 10.20 10.65
C PHE A 70 16.07 9.99 10.65
N ALA A 71 16.54 8.76 10.78
CA ALA A 71 17.96 8.45 10.63
C ALA A 71 18.50 8.81 9.23
N ALA A 72 17.69 8.65 8.18
CA ALA A 72 18.08 9.09 6.84
C ALA A 72 18.26 10.62 6.76
N PHE A 73 17.40 11.38 7.44
CA PHE A 73 17.57 12.84 7.53
C PHE A 73 18.84 13.22 8.30
N GLU A 74 19.08 12.60 9.46
CA GLU A 74 20.26 12.86 10.28
C GLU A 74 21.58 12.53 9.57
N ASN A 75 21.58 11.47 8.75
CA ASN A 75 22.76 11.02 8.00
C ASN A 75 22.86 11.64 6.59
N GLU A 76 22.02 12.62 6.26
CA GLU A 76 22.02 13.28 4.96
C GLU A 76 21.86 12.31 3.76
N GLU A 77 21.11 11.21 3.95
CA GLU A 77 20.92 10.17 2.96
C GLU A 77 19.97 10.59 1.82
N VAL A 78 20.16 10.00 0.65
CA VAL A 78 19.21 10.14 -0.48
C VAL A 78 18.07 9.15 -0.29
N ILE A 79 16.84 9.68 -0.29
CA ILE A 79 15.61 8.90 -0.13
C ILE A 79 14.89 8.85 -1.47
N THR A 80 14.50 7.66 -1.92
CA THR A 80 13.67 7.48 -3.12
C THR A 80 12.36 6.80 -2.78
N VAL A 81 11.26 7.44 -3.06
CA VAL A 81 9.93 6.85 -3.00
C VAL A 81 9.66 6.14 -4.33
N HIS A 82 9.60 4.81 -4.28
CA HIS A 82 9.29 3.96 -5.42
C HIS A 82 7.79 3.62 -5.41
N GLY A 83 7.03 4.16 -6.35
CA GLY A 83 5.61 3.90 -6.50
C GLY A 83 5.28 2.90 -7.61
N ASP A 84 4.01 2.49 -7.68
CA ASP A 84 3.46 1.84 -8.86
C ASP A 84 3.05 2.89 -9.90
N TYR A 85 2.84 2.46 -11.13
CA TYR A 85 2.50 3.31 -12.28
C TYR A 85 1.00 3.58 -12.43
N ASP A 86 0.15 3.02 -11.59
CA ASP A 86 -1.29 3.29 -11.59
C ASP A 86 -1.68 4.49 -10.71
N ALA A 87 -2.99 4.76 -10.61
CA ALA A 87 -3.47 5.93 -9.88
C ALA A 87 -3.13 5.88 -8.38
N ASP A 88 -3.20 4.71 -7.76
CA ASP A 88 -2.96 4.55 -6.33
C ASP A 88 -1.47 4.73 -6.02
N GLY A 89 -0.60 4.10 -6.80
CA GLY A 89 0.85 4.24 -6.68
C GLY A 89 1.34 5.67 -6.92
N VAL A 90 0.86 6.33 -7.98
CA VAL A 90 1.24 7.73 -8.29
C VAL A 90 0.71 8.70 -7.24
N CYS A 91 -0.55 8.58 -6.82
CA CYS A 91 -1.14 9.46 -5.81
C CYS A 91 -0.49 9.23 -4.44
N GLY A 92 -0.32 7.97 -4.02
CA GLY A 92 0.34 7.62 -2.76
C GLY A 92 1.78 8.12 -2.69
N SER A 93 2.55 7.92 -3.76
CA SER A 93 3.93 8.44 -3.86
C SER A 93 3.96 9.98 -3.78
N THR A 94 3.03 10.66 -4.45
CA THR A 94 2.95 12.13 -4.42
C THR A 94 2.67 12.64 -3.01
N VAL A 95 1.72 12.03 -2.31
CA VAL A 95 1.39 12.39 -0.92
C VAL A 95 2.59 12.16 0.00
N LEU A 96 3.24 10.99 -0.11
CA LEU A 96 4.38 10.67 0.75
C LEU A 96 5.57 11.60 0.48
N VAL A 97 5.95 11.82 -0.78
CA VAL A 97 7.05 12.73 -1.13
C VAL A 97 6.77 14.16 -0.65
N SER A 98 5.54 14.66 -0.84
CA SER A 98 5.17 16.00 -0.36
C SER A 98 5.30 16.09 1.16
N THR A 99 4.81 15.07 1.88
CA THR A 99 4.90 15.01 3.35
C THR A 99 6.35 14.93 3.83
N LEU A 100 7.18 14.09 3.21
CA LEU A 100 8.60 13.98 3.56
C LEU A 100 9.35 15.29 3.33
N ARG A 101 9.07 16.01 2.22
CA ARG A 101 9.65 17.31 1.95
C ARG A 101 9.20 18.38 2.94
N ASP A 102 7.94 18.36 3.37
CA ASP A 102 7.43 19.28 4.39
C ASP A 102 8.09 19.03 5.76
N ILE A 103 8.35 17.77 6.10
CA ILE A 103 9.11 17.40 7.29
C ILE A 103 10.57 17.80 7.15
N ALA A 104 11.21 17.48 6.03
CA ALA A 104 12.61 17.79 5.74
C ALA A 104 12.95 19.27 5.97
N ARG A 105 12.07 20.18 5.51
CA ARG A 105 12.25 21.64 5.74
C ARG A 105 12.28 22.02 7.23
N LYS A 106 11.62 21.25 8.10
CA LYS A 106 11.63 21.50 9.55
C LYS A 106 12.90 20.97 10.23
N PHE A 107 13.61 20.05 9.57
CA PHE A 107 14.84 19.41 10.06
C PHE A 107 16.10 19.95 9.37
N ASP A 108 15.97 21.04 8.57
CA ASP A 108 17.08 21.61 7.78
C ASP A 108 17.75 20.59 6.84
N PHE A 109 16.94 19.64 6.34
CA PHE A 109 17.39 18.62 5.39
C PHE A 109 17.11 19.09 3.94
N ASP A 110 18.06 18.85 3.04
CA ASP A 110 17.90 19.22 1.62
C ASP A 110 16.81 18.36 0.97
N GLU A 111 15.65 18.98 0.70
CA GLU A 111 14.51 18.31 0.06
C GLU A 111 14.80 17.76 -1.34
N LYS A 112 15.88 18.21 -2.00
CA LYS A 112 16.32 17.67 -3.29
C LYS A 112 16.87 16.25 -3.19
N LYS A 113 17.20 15.79 -1.98
CA LYS A 113 17.58 14.41 -1.70
C LYS A 113 16.37 13.48 -1.59
N ILE A 114 15.13 13.99 -1.69
CA ILE A 114 13.91 13.20 -1.71
C ILE A 114 13.39 13.09 -3.13
N ASN A 115 13.60 11.93 -3.73
CA ASN A 115 13.28 11.59 -5.11
C ASN A 115 12.01 10.74 -5.22
N THR A 116 11.46 10.67 -6.42
CA THR A 116 10.37 9.75 -6.78
C THR A 116 10.81 8.90 -7.96
N TYR A 117 10.50 7.62 -7.92
CA TYR A 117 10.70 6.71 -9.04
C TYR A 117 9.39 5.96 -9.33
N ILE A 118 8.92 6.06 -10.56
CA ILE A 118 7.77 5.30 -11.06
C ILE A 118 8.26 4.43 -12.22
N PRO A 119 8.16 3.10 -12.12
CA PRO A 119 8.68 2.21 -13.15
C PRO A 119 7.90 2.33 -14.45
N HIS A 120 8.58 2.11 -15.58
CA HIS A 120 7.94 2.11 -16.86
C HIS A 120 7.22 0.78 -17.09
N ARG A 121 5.88 0.82 -17.18
CA ARG A 121 5.00 -0.35 -17.28
C ARG A 121 5.43 -1.42 -18.28
N GLU A 122 5.83 -1.00 -19.47
CA GLU A 122 6.17 -1.94 -20.56
C GLU A 122 7.61 -2.45 -20.51
N LYS A 123 8.52 -1.72 -19.86
CA LYS A 123 9.96 -2.04 -19.85
C LYS A 123 10.40 -2.74 -18.57
N GLU A 124 9.81 -2.34 -17.44
CA GLU A 124 10.24 -2.79 -16.10
C GLU A 124 9.20 -3.71 -15.45
N GLY A 125 7.94 -3.64 -15.88
CA GLY A 125 6.85 -4.44 -15.31
C GLY A 125 6.33 -3.88 -14.00
N TYR A 126 5.77 -4.76 -13.16
CA TYR A 126 5.15 -4.41 -11.88
C TYR A 126 6.08 -4.69 -10.71
N GLY A 127 6.10 -3.77 -9.75
CA GLY A 127 6.82 -3.92 -8.49
C GLY A 127 8.30 -3.55 -8.58
N ILE A 128 9.05 -3.92 -7.55
CA ILE A 128 10.48 -3.62 -7.44
C ILE A 128 11.29 -4.75 -8.09
N SER A 129 12.23 -4.39 -8.95
CA SER A 129 13.17 -5.33 -9.57
C SER A 129 14.61 -5.08 -9.09
N VAL A 130 15.45 -6.13 -9.18
CA VAL A 130 16.89 -6.00 -8.87
C VAL A 130 17.53 -4.91 -9.71
N THR A 131 17.23 -4.87 -11.01
CA THR A 131 17.77 -3.86 -11.93
C THR A 131 17.33 -2.44 -11.57
N THR A 132 16.11 -2.25 -11.05
CA THR A 132 15.65 -0.97 -10.54
C THR A 132 16.43 -0.55 -9.30
N ILE A 133 16.64 -1.47 -8.35
CA ILE A 133 17.44 -1.18 -7.14
C ILE A 133 18.88 -0.83 -7.48
N GLU A 134 19.52 -1.59 -8.38
CA GLU A 134 20.86 -1.29 -8.88
C GLU A 134 20.92 0.10 -9.53
N HIS A 135 19.94 0.45 -10.36
CA HIS A 135 19.86 1.77 -10.98
C HIS A 135 19.76 2.88 -9.92
N LEU A 136 18.85 2.74 -8.96
CA LEU A 136 18.66 3.72 -7.89
C LEU A 136 19.93 3.89 -7.03
N HIS A 137 20.60 2.79 -6.70
CA HIS A 137 21.85 2.82 -5.95
C HIS A 137 22.99 3.46 -6.74
N ASP A 138 23.23 2.99 -7.97
CA ASP A 138 24.43 3.35 -8.74
C ASP A 138 24.34 4.74 -9.39
N HIS A 139 23.16 5.10 -9.87
CA HIS A 139 22.95 6.36 -10.61
C HIS A 139 22.33 7.47 -9.76
N GLU A 140 21.29 7.15 -8.99
CA GLU A 140 20.58 8.12 -8.16
C GLU A 140 21.20 8.28 -6.76
N LYS A 141 22.17 7.43 -6.39
CA LYS A 141 22.82 7.41 -5.08
C LYS A 141 21.85 7.20 -3.91
N THR A 142 20.77 6.50 -4.15
CA THR A 142 19.73 6.22 -3.15
C THR A 142 20.27 5.36 -2.02
N ASN A 143 20.03 5.78 -0.78
CA ASN A 143 20.39 5.07 0.44
C ASN A 143 19.16 4.42 1.11
N LEU A 144 17.98 5.02 0.94
CA LEU A 144 16.71 4.51 1.45
C LEU A 144 15.67 4.49 0.34
N VAL A 145 15.10 3.31 0.06
CA VAL A 145 13.93 3.16 -0.81
C VAL A 145 12.69 2.95 0.05
N ILE A 146 11.64 3.70 -0.23
CA ILE A 146 10.32 3.52 0.39
C ILE A 146 9.34 3.12 -0.70
N ALA A 147 8.86 1.88 -0.65
CA ALA A 147 7.90 1.36 -1.60
C ALA A 147 6.47 1.79 -1.26
N VAL A 148 5.73 2.24 -2.27
CA VAL A 148 4.32 2.64 -2.16
C VAL A 148 3.51 1.83 -3.17
N ASP A 149 2.46 1.17 -2.69
CA ASP A 149 1.54 0.37 -3.49
C ASP A 149 2.19 -0.81 -4.24
N CYS A 150 3.36 -1.24 -3.77
CA CYS A 150 4.12 -2.37 -4.32
C CYS A 150 5.15 -2.88 -3.31
N GLY A 151 5.94 -3.88 -3.68
CA GLY A 151 7.14 -4.29 -2.96
C GLY A 151 6.98 -5.49 -2.04
N ILE A 152 5.80 -5.75 -1.48
CA ILE A 152 5.60 -6.80 -0.46
C ILE A 152 5.96 -8.22 -0.95
N SER A 153 5.84 -8.47 -2.24
CA SER A 153 6.16 -9.75 -2.88
C SER A 153 7.57 -9.81 -3.48
N ASN A 154 8.36 -8.75 -3.34
CA ASN A 154 9.64 -8.59 -4.03
C ASN A 154 10.86 -8.82 -3.11
N LYS A 155 10.75 -9.72 -2.12
CA LYS A 155 11.84 -10.03 -1.17
C LYS A 155 13.18 -10.38 -1.81
N ASP A 156 13.14 -11.02 -2.98
CA ASP A 156 14.36 -11.47 -3.66
C ASP A 156 15.08 -10.31 -4.40
N ALA A 157 14.45 -9.15 -4.49
CA ALA A 157 15.00 -7.95 -5.12
C ALA A 157 15.62 -6.96 -4.12
N ILE A 158 15.41 -7.20 -2.82
CA ILE A 158 15.87 -6.37 -1.71
C ILE A 158 16.90 -7.12 -0.89
#